data_2767c6ab6417a9e51b028845119c1ab5
#
_entry.id   2767c6ab6417a9e51b028845119c1ab5
#
_cell.length_a   1.000
_cell.length_b   1.000
_cell.length_c   1.000
_cell.angle_alpha   90.00
_cell.angle_beta   90.00
_cell.angle_gamma   90.00
#
_symmetry.space_group_name_H-M   'P 1'
#
loop_
_entity.id
_entity.type
_entity.pdbx_description
1 polymer ?
#
loop_
_entity_poly.entity_id
_entity_poly.type
_entity_poly.pdbx_seq_one_letter_code
_entity_poly.pdbx_strand_id
1 'polypeptide(L)'
;SYEGKLKAWAALGANLPTRLVDLEPLTGDLTLEGHRFELKGGPAALADRHYLWQAESRALLGGVLLFQQEHVWVADTPTPDDRAAWIDLLDEMAALQPELVVPGHRLPGTAADASAIAATREYLLAFEEELDKAADGASLTEALVGRYPDNGMRIAAQIGAKVAKGEMKWG
;
A
#
# COMPACT_ATOMS: atom_id res chain seq x y z
N SER A 1 -2.42 2.68 -16.62
CA SER A 1 -1.77 1.82 -17.64
C SER A 1 -0.26 1.72 -17.35
N TYR A 2 0.38 0.66 -17.81
CA TYR A 2 1.84 0.47 -17.68
C TYR A 2 2.63 1.59 -18.35
N GLU A 3 2.19 2.04 -19.52
CA GLU A 3 2.78 3.17 -20.23
C GLU A 3 2.68 4.50 -19.45
N GLY A 4 1.57 4.72 -18.75
CA GLY A 4 1.40 5.89 -17.89
C GLY A 4 2.40 5.90 -16.74
N LYS A 5 2.66 4.73 -16.12
CA LYS A 5 3.67 4.59 -15.06
C LYS A 5 5.09 4.85 -15.57
N LEU A 6 5.44 4.36 -16.78
CA LEU A 6 6.74 4.64 -17.38
C LEU A 6 6.96 6.13 -17.63
N LYS A 7 5.92 6.86 -18.04
CA LYS A 7 5.98 8.33 -18.20
C LYS A 7 6.18 9.02 -16.86
N ALA A 8 5.42 8.61 -15.83
CA ALA A 8 5.55 9.16 -14.48
C ALA A 8 6.94 8.92 -13.87
N TRP A 9 7.58 7.79 -14.23
CA TRP A 9 8.90 7.40 -13.72
C TRP A 9 10.06 7.76 -14.64
N ALA A 10 9.83 8.56 -15.68
CA ALA A 10 10.88 8.96 -16.64
C ALA A 10 12.12 9.58 -15.96
N ALA A 11 11.95 10.24 -14.80
CA ALA A 11 13.05 10.79 -14.00
C ALA A 11 14.03 9.75 -13.44
N LEU A 12 13.67 8.44 -13.44
CA LEU A 12 14.57 7.37 -13.02
C LEU A 12 15.73 7.13 -14.00
N GLY A 13 15.68 7.72 -15.20
CA GLY A 13 16.77 7.64 -16.18
C GLY A 13 17.16 6.20 -16.52
N ALA A 14 18.42 5.84 -16.28
CA ALA A 14 18.93 4.51 -16.58
C ALA A 14 18.32 3.37 -15.73
N ASN A 15 17.64 3.71 -14.63
CA ASN A 15 16.94 2.75 -13.79
C ASN A 15 15.49 2.50 -14.24
N LEU A 16 15.02 3.19 -15.28
CA LEU A 16 13.69 2.96 -15.83
C LEU A 16 13.64 1.59 -16.53
N PRO A 17 12.62 0.75 -16.28
CA PRO A 17 12.45 -0.50 -17.01
C PRO A 17 12.36 -0.26 -18.51
N THR A 18 13.17 -0.96 -19.29
CA THR A 18 13.22 -0.83 -20.76
C THR A 18 12.43 -1.93 -21.47
N ARG A 19 12.05 -2.99 -20.74
CA ARG A 19 11.27 -4.11 -21.25
C ARG A 19 9.87 -4.06 -20.66
N LEU A 20 8.88 -3.93 -21.51
CA LEU A 20 7.47 -4.16 -21.14
C LEU A 20 7.20 -5.67 -21.18
N VAL A 21 6.52 -6.18 -20.16
CA VAL A 21 6.01 -7.55 -20.14
C VAL A 21 4.53 -7.53 -20.53
N ASP A 22 4.09 -8.55 -21.24
CA ASP A 22 2.69 -8.75 -21.50
C ASP A 22 2.02 -9.18 -20.19
N LEU A 23 1.04 -8.41 -19.75
CA LEU A 23 0.33 -8.65 -18.50
C LEU A 23 -1.07 -9.16 -18.81
N GLU A 24 -1.42 -10.28 -18.20
CA GLU A 24 -2.79 -10.77 -18.17
C GLU A 24 -3.44 -10.43 -16.83
N PRO A 25 -4.65 -9.83 -16.83
CA PRO A 25 -5.37 -9.57 -15.60
C PRO A 25 -5.68 -10.88 -14.86
N LEU A 26 -5.35 -10.95 -13.57
CA LEU A 26 -5.79 -12.05 -12.72
C LEU A 26 -7.25 -11.79 -12.32
N THR A 27 -8.17 -12.62 -12.83
CA THR A 27 -9.62 -12.48 -12.63
C THR A 27 -10.21 -13.46 -11.61
N GLY A 28 -9.36 -14.23 -10.96
CA GLY A 28 -9.76 -15.24 -9.97
C GLY A 28 -8.57 -15.86 -9.28
N ASP A 29 -8.78 -17.00 -8.66
CA ASP A 29 -7.71 -17.69 -7.95
C ASP A 29 -6.59 -18.16 -8.88
N LEU A 30 -5.37 -18.15 -8.36
CA LEU A 30 -4.19 -18.66 -9.05
C LEU A 30 -3.80 -20.01 -8.47
N THR A 31 -3.50 -20.99 -9.34
CA THR A 31 -2.86 -22.24 -8.93
C THR A 31 -1.43 -22.28 -9.46
N LEU A 32 -0.48 -22.41 -8.56
CA LEU A 32 0.96 -22.49 -8.89
C LEU A 32 1.54 -23.75 -8.22
N GLU A 33 2.12 -24.65 -9.02
CA GLU A 33 2.75 -25.90 -8.54
C GLU A 33 1.85 -26.73 -7.60
N GLY A 34 0.53 -26.73 -7.86
CA GLY A 34 -0.47 -27.43 -7.05
C GLY A 34 -0.99 -26.67 -5.83
N HIS A 35 -0.43 -25.53 -5.50
CA HIS A 35 -0.88 -24.66 -4.41
C HIS A 35 -1.87 -23.62 -4.93
N ARG A 36 -3.01 -23.50 -4.24
CA ARG A 36 -4.05 -22.51 -4.56
C ARG A 36 -3.82 -21.23 -3.79
N PHE A 37 -3.80 -20.11 -4.53
CA PHE A 37 -3.79 -18.76 -4.00
C PHE A 37 -5.15 -18.12 -4.28
N GLU A 38 -5.89 -17.81 -3.25
CA GLU A 38 -7.18 -17.15 -3.37
C GLU A 38 -6.98 -15.65 -3.62
N LEU A 39 -7.62 -15.12 -4.67
CA LEU A 39 -7.65 -13.68 -4.91
C LEU A 39 -8.72 -13.05 -4.02
N LYS A 40 -8.31 -12.19 -3.10
CA LYS A 40 -9.18 -11.51 -2.13
C LYS A 40 -9.04 -10.00 -2.23
N GLY A 41 -9.97 -9.26 -1.60
CA GLY A 41 -10.02 -7.81 -1.65
C GLY A 41 -10.90 -7.29 -2.78
N GLY A 42 -10.62 -6.08 -3.27
CA GLY A 42 -11.39 -5.42 -4.32
C GLY A 42 -12.78 -4.95 -3.87
N PRO A 43 -12.95 -4.38 -2.65
CA PRO A 43 -14.21 -3.77 -2.26
C PRO A 43 -14.58 -2.61 -3.20
N ALA A 44 -15.85 -2.24 -3.27
CA ALA A 44 -16.33 -1.25 -4.24
C ALA A 44 -15.55 0.09 -4.24
N ALA A 45 -15.10 0.55 -3.07
CA ALA A 45 -14.28 1.75 -2.93
C ALA A 45 -12.82 1.54 -3.37
N LEU A 46 -12.33 0.30 -3.38
CA LEU A 46 -10.95 -0.07 -3.70
C LEU A 46 -10.93 -1.26 -4.68
N ALA A 47 -11.63 -1.14 -5.79
CA ALA A 47 -11.87 -2.23 -6.75
C ALA A 47 -10.58 -2.81 -7.38
N ASP A 48 -9.50 -2.05 -7.39
CA ASP A 48 -8.18 -2.45 -7.90
C ASP A 48 -7.21 -2.94 -6.80
N ARG A 49 -7.66 -3.02 -5.54
CA ARG A 49 -6.84 -3.39 -4.38
C ARG A 49 -7.09 -4.82 -3.95
N HIS A 50 -6.21 -5.71 -4.37
CA HIS A 50 -6.29 -7.15 -4.11
C HIS A 50 -5.05 -7.66 -3.37
N TYR A 51 -5.22 -8.79 -2.70
CA TYR A 51 -4.16 -9.59 -2.10
C TYR A 51 -4.36 -11.07 -2.39
N LEU A 52 -3.31 -11.86 -2.24
CA LEU A 52 -3.39 -13.31 -2.39
C LEU A 52 -3.30 -13.98 -1.02
N TRP A 53 -4.16 -14.96 -0.81
CA TRP A 53 -4.21 -15.79 0.39
C TRP A 53 -3.95 -17.26 0.04
N GLN A 54 -2.98 -17.87 0.69
CA GLN A 54 -2.68 -19.29 0.58
C GLN A 54 -3.00 -19.96 1.92
N ALA A 55 -4.12 -20.69 1.97
CA ALA A 55 -4.71 -21.17 3.22
C ALA A 55 -3.87 -22.25 3.93
N GLU A 56 -3.23 -23.17 3.18
CA GLU A 56 -2.49 -24.29 3.77
C GLU A 56 -1.29 -23.83 4.61
N SER A 57 -0.52 -22.85 4.11
CA SER A 57 0.62 -22.26 4.81
C SER A 57 0.28 -20.98 5.56
N ARG A 58 -0.99 -20.57 5.56
CA ARG A 58 -1.46 -19.32 6.15
C ARG A 58 -0.62 -18.12 5.69
N ALA A 59 -0.27 -18.12 4.39
CA ALA A 59 0.54 -17.08 3.79
C ALA A 59 -0.32 -16.02 3.10
N LEU A 60 -0.02 -14.75 3.35
CA LEU A 60 -0.68 -13.59 2.77
C LEU A 60 0.34 -12.76 1.99
N LEU A 61 0.08 -12.53 0.70
CA LEU A 61 0.87 -11.65 -0.15
C LEU A 61 0.07 -10.36 -0.36
N GLY A 62 0.43 -9.32 0.38
CA GLY A 62 -0.37 -8.11 0.51
C GLY A 62 -0.19 -7.09 -0.61
N GLY A 63 0.83 -7.25 -1.46
CA GLY A 63 1.08 -6.29 -2.54
C GLY A 63 1.16 -4.85 -2.04
N VAL A 64 0.52 -3.93 -2.77
CA VAL A 64 0.48 -2.50 -2.45
C VAL A 64 -0.41 -2.13 -1.26
N LEU A 65 -1.07 -3.12 -0.65
CA LEU A 65 -1.90 -2.91 0.54
C LEU A 65 -1.10 -2.92 1.84
N LEU A 66 0.14 -3.45 1.84
CA LEU A 66 0.92 -3.62 3.05
C LEU A 66 2.29 -2.94 2.97
N PHE A 67 2.60 -2.21 4.03
CA PHE A 67 3.85 -1.46 4.22
C PHE A 67 4.48 -1.83 5.56
N GLN A 68 5.80 -2.03 5.56
CA GLN A 68 6.55 -2.37 6.77
C GLN A 68 7.78 -1.47 6.90
N GLN A 69 7.80 -0.61 7.92
CA GLN A 69 8.82 0.42 8.12
C GLN A 69 9.01 1.35 6.90
N GLU A 70 7.94 1.62 6.20
CA GLU A 70 7.86 2.55 5.09
C GLU A 70 6.67 3.49 5.29
N HIS A 71 6.76 4.73 4.83
CA HIS A 71 5.59 5.59 4.75
C HIS A 71 4.59 5.01 3.75
N VAL A 72 3.32 4.95 4.13
CA VAL A 72 2.26 4.36 3.31
C VAL A 72 1.93 5.25 2.12
N TRP A 73 1.77 4.64 0.95
CA TRP A 73 1.40 5.35 -0.27
C TRP A 73 -0.11 5.58 -0.32
N VAL A 74 -0.55 6.73 0.23
CA VAL A 74 -1.98 7.11 0.27
C VAL A 74 -2.43 7.97 -0.90
N ALA A 75 -1.54 8.33 -1.83
CA ALA A 75 -1.88 9.17 -2.97
C ALA A 75 -2.96 8.57 -3.89
N ASP A 76 -3.05 7.24 -3.96
CA ASP A 76 -4.07 6.52 -4.74
C ASP A 76 -5.41 6.36 -3.98
N THR A 77 -5.49 6.79 -2.72
CA THR A 77 -6.67 6.75 -1.85
C THR A 77 -6.96 8.14 -1.30
N PRO A 78 -7.34 9.09 -2.17
CA PRO A 78 -7.37 10.51 -1.84
C PRO A 78 -8.47 10.88 -0.84
N THR A 79 -9.54 10.09 -0.73
CA THR A 79 -10.67 10.39 0.15
C THR A 79 -10.59 9.65 1.48
N PRO A 80 -11.20 10.19 2.55
CA PRO A 80 -11.33 9.46 3.82
C PRO A 80 -12.05 8.11 3.67
N ASP A 81 -13.06 8.04 2.80
CA ASP A 81 -13.83 6.80 2.56
C ASP A 81 -12.96 5.71 1.94
N ASP A 82 -12.05 6.07 1.00
CA ASP A 82 -11.10 5.11 0.42
C ASP A 82 -10.16 4.56 1.50
N ARG A 83 -9.66 5.42 2.37
CA ARG A 83 -8.74 5.00 3.45
C ARG A 83 -9.46 4.22 4.55
N ALA A 84 -10.72 4.54 4.85
CA ALA A 84 -11.56 3.74 5.73
C ALA A 84 -11.78 2.33 5.16
N ALA A 85 -12.12 2.21 3.87
CA ALA A 85 -12.25 0.92 3.20
C ALA A 85 -10.93 0.12 3.19
N TRP A 86 -9.79 0.82 3.14
CA TRP A 86 -8.49 0.16 3.28
C TRP A 86 -8.27 -0.39 4.70
N ILE A 87 -8.64 0.36 5.73
CA ILE A 87 -8.58 -0.11 7.12
C ILE A 87 -9.48 -1.34 7.31
N ASP A 88 -10.70 -1.35 6.79
CA ASP A 88 -11.60 -2.50 6.85
C ASP A 88 -10.97 -3.73 6.17
N LEU A 89 -10.32 -3.54 5.02
CA LEU A 89 -9.62 -4.63 4.32
C LEU A 89 -8.42 -5.16 5.12
N LEU A 90 -7.71 -4.31 5.86
CA LEU A 90 -6.63 -4.74 6.76
C LEU A 90 -7.18 -5.52 7.96
N ASP A 91 -8.36 -5.17 8.47
CA ASP A 91 -9.04 -5.92 9.53
C ASP A 91 -9.50 -7.31 9.02
N GLU A 92 -9.98 -7.41 7.78
CA GLU A 92 -10.25 -8.70 7.12
C GLU A 92 -8.98 -9.56 6.99
N MET A 93 -7.85 -8.96 6.57
CA MET A 93 -6.56 -9.67 6.49
C MET A 93 -6.12 -10.19 7.86
N ALA A 94 -6.24 -9.38 8.91
CA ALA A 94 -5.89 -9.76 10.26
C ALA A 94 -6.76 -10.92 10.79
N ALA A 95 -8.06 -10.93 10.43
CA ALA A 95 -9.00 -11.97 10.81
C ALA A 95 -8.65 -13.36 10.22
N LEU A 96 -7.91 -13.42 9.11
CA LEU A 96 -7.37 -14.66 8.56
C LEU A 96 -6.26 -15.28 9.43
N GLN A 97 -5.73 -14.52 10.39
CA GLN A 97 -4.63 -14.91 11.27
C GLN A 97 -3.42 -15.47 10.50
N PRO A 98 -2.85 -14.73 9.55
CA PRO A 98 -1.73 -15.22 8.74
C PRO A 98 -0.48 -15.47 9.59
N GLU A 99 0.28 -16.52 9.24
CA GLU A 99 1.58 -16.83 9.84
C GLU A 99 2.72 -16.21 9.05
N LEU A 100 2.59 -16.17 7.74
CA LEU A 100 3.51 -15.50 6.84
C LEU A 100 2.81 -14.33 6.16
N VAL A 101 3.36 -13.14 6.27
CA VAL A 101 2.85 -11.95 5.57
C VAL A 101 3.98 -11.34 4.75
N VAL A 102 3.73 -11.17 3.46
CA VAL A 102 4.69 -10.54 2.54
C VAL A 102 4.14 -9.19 2.09
N PRO A 103 4.58 -8.07 2.70
CA PRO A 103 4.22 -6.74 2.24
C PRO A 103 4.90 -6.41 0.92
N GLY A 104 4.22 -5.64 0.06
CA GLY A 104 4.80 -5.17 -1.20
C GLY A 104 5.86 -4.09 -1.02
N HIS A 105 5.79 -3.36 0.08
CA HIS A 105 6.75 -2.32 0.46
C HIS A 105 7.29 -2.59 1.86
N ARG A 106 8.60 -2.81 1.97
CA ARG A 106 9.25 -3.03 3.27
C ARG A 106 10.72 -2.68 3.24
N LEU A 107 11.26 -2.23 4.35
CA LEU A 107 12.71 -2.14 4.51
C LEU A 107 13.33 -3.55 4.63
N PRO A 108 14.54 -3.77 4.08
CA PRO A 108 15.26 -5.02 4.25
C PRO A 108 15.47 -5.37 5.73
N GLY A 109 15.29 -6.66 6.06
CA GLY A 109 15.48 -7.16 7.42
C GLY A 109 14.25 -7.07 8.33
N THR A 110 13.14 -6.49 7.86
CA THR A 110 11.87 -6.50 8.62
C THR A 110 11.24 -7.89 8.64
N ALA A 111 10.50 -8.21 9.70
CA ALA A 111 9.81 -9.48 9.84
C ALA A 111 8.74 -9.66 8.73
N ALA A 112 8.56 -10.90 8.27
CA ALA A 112 7.52 -11.26 7.31
C ALA A 112 6.33 -11.91 8.07
N ASP A 113 5.68 -11.14 8.94
CA ASP A 113 4.59 -11.59 9.81
C ASP A 113 3.43 -10.59 9.84
N ALA A 114 2.42 -10.87 10.65
CA ALA A 114 1.21 -10.06 10.78
C ALA A 114 1.46 -8.62 11.28
N SER A 115 2.66 -8.30 11.77
CA SER A 115 3.00 -6.92 12.21
C SER A 115 2.92 -5.91 11.06
N ALA A 116 3.11 -6.34 9.81
CA ALA A 116 2.94 -5.47 8.64
C ALA A 116 1.49 -4.99 8.46
N ILE A 117 0.51 -5.84 8.78
CA ILE A 117 -0.92 -5.49 8.72
C ILE A 117 -1.21 -4.43 9.79
N ALA A 118 -0.78 -4.68 11.03
CA ALA A 118 -0.97 -3.76 12.15
C ALA A 118 -0.28 -2.41 11.88
N ALA A 119 0.98 -2.42 11.43
CA ALA A 119 1.74 -1.20 11.13
C ALA A 119 1.08 -0.35 10.03
N THR A 120 0.59 -0.97 8.95
CA THR A 120 -0.11 -0.24 7.88
C THR A 120 -1.42 0.37 8.41
N ARG A 121 -2.18 -0.39 9.20
CA ARG A 121 -3.42 0.09 9.81
C ARG A 121 -3.20 1.26 10.75
N GLU A 122 -2.23 1.14 11.65
CA GLU A 122 -1.87 2.20 12.60
C GLU A 122 -1.40 3.47 11.86
N TYR A 123 -0.64 3.31 10.79
CA TYR A 123 -0.22 4.44 9.97
C TYR A 123 -1.42 5.16 9.33
N LEU A 124 -2.40 4.43 8.78
CA LEU A 124 -3.59 5.04 8.18
C LEU A 124 -4.43 5.80 9.22
N LEU A 125 -4.60 5.24 10.42
CA LEU A 125 -5.28 5.95 11.52
C LEU A 125 -4.53 7.22 11.94
N ALA A 126 -3.20 7.12 12.06
CA ALA A 126 -2.35 8.26 12.37
C ALA A 126 -2.38 9.32 11.27
N PHE A 127 -2.46 8.89 10.01
CA PHE A 127 -2.57 9.79 8.86
C PHE A 127 -3.85 10.63 8.94
N GLU A 128 -5.01 10.03 9.24
CA GLU A 128 -6.27 10.77 9.44
C GLU A 128 -6.16 11.77 10.61
N GLU A 129 -5.61 11.31 11.73
CA GLU A 129 -5.43 12.14 12.91
C GLU A 129 -4.55 13.39 12.62
N GLU A 130 -3.45 13.21 11.91
CA GLU A 130 -2.55 14.31 11.57
C GLU A 130 -3.11 15.18 10.41
N LEU A 131 -3.88 14.57 9.49
CA LEU A 131 -4.56 15.29 8.40
C LEU A 131 -5.54 16.33 8.94
N ASP A 132 -6.30 15.99 9.99
CA ASP A 132 -7.26 16.89 10.62
C ASP A 132 -6.58 18.09 11.28
N LYS A 133 -5.37 17.93 11.81
CA LYS A 133 -4.61 18.97 12.52
C LYS A 133 -3.79 19.86 11.60
N ALA A 134 -3.29 19.30 10.51
CA ALA A 134 -2.35 19.96 9.61
C ALA A 134 -3.03 21.06 8.79
N ALA A 135 -2.39 22.22 8.67
CA ALA A 135 -2.89 23.33 7.86
C ALA A 135 -2.72 23.07 6.34
N ASP A 136 -1.65 22.38 5.96
CA ASP A 136 -1.22 22.15 4.58
C ASP A 136 -0.47 20.82 4.45
N GLY A 137 -0.09 20.45 3.21
CA GLY A 137 0.64 19.24 2.92
C GLY A 137 2.05 19.23 3.49
N ALA A 138 2.68 20.38 3.68
CA ALA A 138 4.01 20.47 4.27
C ALA A 138 3.96 20.12 5.76
N SER A 139 3.05 20.75 6.53
CA SER A 139 2.85 20.47 7.95
C SER A 139 2.40 19.04 8.22
N LEU A 140 1.54 18.46 7.35
CA LEU A 140 1.17 17.06 7.45
C LEU A 140 2.38 16.15 7.23
N THR A 141 3.21 16.46 6.24
CA THR A 141 4.44 15.69 5.98
C THR A 141 5.37 15.70 7.18
N GLU A 142 5.59 16.88 7.78
CA GLU A 142 6.44 17.03 8.96
C GLU A 142 5.91 16.22 10.16
N ALA A 143 4.59 16.26 10.40
CA ALA A 143 3.95 15.48 11.46
C ALA A 143 4.13 13.97 11.25
N LEU A 144 3.89 13.47 10.04
CA LEU A 144 4.06 12.04 9.71
C LEU A 144 5.53 11.59 9.83
N VAL A 145 6.47 12.37 9.31
CA VAL A 145 7.91 12.06 9.43
C VAL A 145 8.38 12.14 10.88
N GLY A 146 7.86 13.07 11.66
CA GLY A 146 8.15 13.18 13.09
C GLY A 146 7.59 11.99 13.90
N ARG A 147 6.40 11.49 13.54
CA ARG A 147 5.76 10.34 14.20
C ARG A 147 6.42 9.00 13.82
N TYR A 148 6.95 8.91 12.60
CA TYR A 148 7.59 7.71 12.04
C TYR A 148 8.98 8.03 11.47
N PRO A 149 9.95 8.44 12.33
CA PRO A 149 11.25 8.95 11.87
C PRO A 149 12.11 7.89 11.17
N ASP A 150 11.90 6.61 11.52
CA ASP A 150 12.67 5.48 10.99
C ASP A 150 12.05 4.87 9.72
N ASN A 151 10.87 5.35 9.30
CA ASN A 151 10.24 4.86 8.08
C ASN A 151 10.98 5.38 6.84
N GLY A 152 11.22 4.47 5.90
CA GLY A 152 11.69 4.79 4.55
C GLY A 152 10.60 5.43 3.70
N MET A 153 10.88 5.57 2.40
CA MET A 153 9.90 6.05 1.40
C MET A 153 9.25 7.40 1.75
N ARG A 154 10.02 8.36 2.26
CA ARG A 154 9.52 9.70 2.65
C ARG A 154 8.74 10.42 1.54
N ILE A 155 9.04 10.10 0.28
CA ILE A 155 8.30 10.62 -0.88
C ILE A 155 6.81 10.24 -0.83
N ALA A 156 6.45 9.09 -0.24
CA ALA A 156 5.05 8.68 -0.08
C ALA A 156 4.31 9.61 0.88
N ALA A 157 4.94 9.98 2.01
CA ALA A 157 4.36 10.95 2.93
C ALA A 157 4.19 12.32 2.26
N GLN A 158 5.18 12.79 1.50
CA GLN A 158 5.15 14.09 0.83
C GLN A 158 4.05 14.18 -0.23
N ILE A 159 3.95 13.17 -1.10
CA ILE A 159 2.95 13.16 -2.17
C ILE A 159 1.56 12.91 -1.57
N GLY A 160 1.42 11.92 -0.69
CA GLY A 160 0.16 11.60 -0.04
C GLY A 160 -0.43 12.78 0.73
N ALA A 161 0.41 13.52 1.48
CA ALA A 161 0.00 14.71 2.20
C ALA A 161 -0.53 15.80 1.28
N LYS A 162 0.16 16.10 0.18
CA LYS A 162 -0.28 17.10 -0.81
C LYS A 162 -1.58 16.70 -1.50
N VAL A 163 -1.72 15.43 -1.83
CA VAL A 163 -2.95 14.92 -2.45
C VAL A 163 -4.13 15.03 -1.48
N ALA A 164 -3.96 14.59 -0.23
CA ALA A 164 -5.01 14.64 0.78
C ALA A 164 -5.43 16.07 1.15
N LYS A 165 -4.50 17.05 1.05
CA LYS A 165 -4.79 18.49 1.24
C LYS A 165 -5.31 19.17 -0.03
N GLY A 166 -5.45 18.47 -1.15
CA GLY A 166 -5.93 19.04 -2.42
C GLY A 166 -4.93 19.93 -3.14
N GLU A 167 -3.67 19.92 -2.73
CA GLU A 167 -2.57 20.71 -3.31
C GLU A 167 -1.97 20.07 -4.55
N MET A 168 -2.23 18.77 -4.75
CA MET A 168 -1.74 17.99 -5.86
C MET A 168 -2.81 17.01 -6.36
N LYS A 169 -2.92 16.87 -7.66
CA LYS A 169 -3.68 15.77 -8.27
C LYS A 169 -2.73 14.62 -8.55
N TRP A 170 -3.17 13.41 -8.26
CA TRP A 170 -2.45 12.17 -8.53
C TRP A 170 -3.33 11.22 -9.35
N GLY A 171 -2.79 10.65 -10.46
CA GLY A 171 -3.50 9.78 -11.40
C GLY A 171 -3.90 10.44 -12.70
#